data_7b8a461f637569331fe63056bde9b493
#
_entry.id   7b8a461f637569331fe63056bde9b493
#
_cell.length_a   1.000
_cell.length_b   1.000
_cell.length_c   1.000
_cell.angle_alpha   90.00
_cell.angle_beta   90.00
_cell.angle_gamma   90.00
#
_symmetry.space_group_name_H-M   'P 1'
#
loop_
_entity.id
_entity.type
_entity.pdbx_description
1 polymer ?
#
loop_
_entity_poly.entity_id
_entity_poly.type
_entity_poly.pdbx_seq_one_letter_code
_entity_poly.pdbx_strand_id
1 'polypeptide(L)'
;MLTCIYVRNKNRKEFINACINIFMRKLKLQNSRWNLIVLSTKNLKSEQNSSGMVYQGEENTLVMELDSSLDGDGLIDTISHEMIHVKQIATGLLQEKKGKTYWRGKLVDRKKVKYWDQPWEKNAWMNQAILANSIYRLMPIKRKKSK
;
A
#
# COMPACT_ATOMS: atom_id res chain seq x y z
N MET A 1 -11.62 -7.36 -6.43
CA MET A 1 -11.12 -7.12 -5.04
C MET A 1 -12.13 -6.28 -4.29
N LEU A 2 -12.69 -6.84 -3.24
CA LEU A 2 -13.56 -6.09 -2.33
C LEU A 2 -12.70 -5.34 -1.31
N THR A 3 -13.09 -4.12 -0.98
CA THR A 3 -12.36 -3.26 -0.06
C THR A 3 -13.26 -2.82 1.08
N CYS A 4 -12.79 -2.99 2.31
CA CYS A 4 -13.46 -2.49 3.52
C CYS A 4 -12.54 -1.51 4.21
N ILE A 5 -12.99 -0.29 4.43
CA ILE A 5 -12.18 0.77 5.02
C ILE A 5 -12.75 1.14 6.39
N TYR A 6 -11.97 0.88 7.44
CA TYR A 6 -12.34 1.17 8.82
C TYR A 6 -11.64 2.43 9.28
N VAL A 7 -12.21 3.57 8.93
CA VAL A 7 -11.72 4.90 9.29
C VAL A 7 -12.90 5.71 9.78
N ARG A 8 -12.79 6.29 10.98
CA ARG A 8 -13.91 7.02 11.60
C ARG A 8 -14.25 8.32 10.89
N ASN A 9 -13.24 9.11 10.56
CA ASN A 9 -13.47 10.41 9.90
C ASN A 9 -14.01 10.17 8.50
N LYS A 10 -15.20 10.67 8.24
CA LYS A 10 -15.90 10.44 6.97
C LYS A 10 -15.10 10.97 5.77
N ASN A 11 -14.58 12.19 5.86
CA ASN A 11 -13.84 12.79 4.76
C ASN A 11 -12.56 12.03 4.47
N ARG A 12 -11.85 11.61 5.52
CA ARG A 12 -10.64 10.80 5.39
C ARG A 12 -10.95 9.44 4.76
N LYS A 13 -12.05 8.80 5.19
CA LYS A 13 -12.48 7.53 4.64
C LYS A 13 -12.79 7.65 3.15
N GLU A 14 -13.52 8.67 2.76
CA GLU A 14 -13.86 8.92 1.36
C GLU A 14 -12.62 9.18 0.51
N PHE A 15 -11.68 9.94 1.04
CA PHE A 15 -10.43 10.23 0.34
C PHE A 15 -9.60 8.95 0.13
N ILE A 16 -9.43 8.16 1.17
CA ILE A 16 -8.69 6.89 1.09
C ILE A 16 -9.37 5.96 0.09
N ASN A 17 -10.69 5.86 0.17
CA ASN A 17 -11.45 5.03 -0.76
C ASN A 17 -11.26 5.45 -2.21
N ALA A 18 -11.29 6.74 -2.48
CA ALA A 18 -11.08 7.27 -3.83
C ALA A 18 -9.68 6.93 -4.35
N CYS A 19 -8.65 7.12 -3.51
CA CYS A 19 -7.28 6.78 -3.89
C CYS A 19 -7.15 5.28 -4.19
N ILE A 20 -7.66 4.44 -3.31
CA ILE A 20 -7.57 2.99 -3.48
C ILE A 20 -8.29 2.55 -4.76
N ASN A 21 -9.46 3.09 -5.05
CA ASN A 21 -10.19 2.73 -6.26
C ASN A 21 -9.43 3.10 -7.53
N ILE A 22 -8.79 4.25 -7.54
CA ILE A 22 -7.97 4.68 -8.68
C ILE A 22 -6.76 3.77 -8.83
N PHE A 23 -6.04 3.53 -7.73
CA PHE A 23 -4.86 2.67 -7.74
C PHE A 23 -5.21 1.23 -8.12
N MET A 24 -6.33 0.72 -7.63
CA MET A 24 -6.80 -0.62 -7.94
C MET A 24 -6.99 -0.80 -9.46
N ARG A 25 -7.59 0.21 -10.11
CA ARG A 25 -7.77 0.17 -11.56
C ARG A 25 -6.46 0.27 -12.31
N LYS A 26 -5.57 1.16 -11.88
CA LYS A 26 -4.25 1.30 -12.50
C LYS A 26 -3.42 0.03 -12.38
N LEU A 27 -3.55 -0.67 -11.27
CA LEU A 27 -2.83 -1.92 -11.00
C LEU A 27 -3.57 -3.15 -11.53
N LYS A 28 -4.76 -2.98 -12.12
CA LYS A 28 -5.58 -4.06 -12.69
C LYS A 28 -5.96 -5.13 -11.65
N LEU A 29 -6.41 -4.68 -10.48
CA LEU A 29 -6.76 -5.55 -9.37
C LEU A 29 -8.26 -5.74 -9.17
N GLN A 30 -9.11 -5.16 -10.03
CA GLN A 30 -10.57 -5.20 -9.82
C GLN A 30 -11.11 -6.63 -9.73
N ASN A 31 -10.55 -7.56 -10.50
CA ASN A 31 -11.02 -8.93 -10.57
C ASN A 31 -10.21 -9.88 -9.69
N SER A 32 -9.35 -9.35 -8.83
CA SER A 32 -8.57 -10.18 -7.90
C SER A 32 -9.49 -10.87 -6.88
N ARG A 33 -9.15 -12.10 -6.54
CA ARG A 33 -9.88 -12.86 -5.50
C ARG A 33 -9.51 -12.41 -4.08
N TRP A 34 -8.46 -11.62 -3.94
CA TRP A 34 -8.05 -11.08 -2.65
C TRP A 34 -8.98 -9.96 -2.23
N ASN A 35 -9.28 -9.90 -0.94
CA ASN A 35 -10.01 -8.79 -0.32
C ASN A 35 -9.03 -7.89 0.42
N LEU A 36 -9.35 -6.62 0.55
CA LEU A 36 -8.50 -5.66 1.21
C LEU A 36 -9.24 -4.99 2.37
N ILE A 37 -8.64 -5.06 3.54
CA ILE A 37 -9.11 -4.34 4.73
C ILE A 37 -8.12 -3.20 4.98
N VAL A 38 -8.63 -2.00 5.16
CA VAL A 38 -7.80 -0.81 5.42
C VAL A 38 -8.12 -0.28 6.81
N LEU A 39 -7.09 -0.12 7.63
CA LEU A 39 -7.18 0.36 9.00
C LEU A 39 -6.39 1.65 9.16
N SER A 40 -6.91 2.56 9.98
CA SER A 40 -6.16 3.73 10.43
C SER A 40 -5.62 3.40 11.82
N THR A 41 -4.30 3.40 11.96
CA THR A 41 -3.63 2.92 13.17
C THR A 41 -2.88 4.06 13.84
N LYS A 42 -3.14 4.27 15.12
CA LYS A 42 -2.44 5.28 15.90
C LYS A 42 -1.01 4.85 16.18
N ASN A 43 -0.08 5.80 16.12
CA ASN A 43 1.31 5.59 16.51
C ASN A 43 2.06 4.54 15.70
N LEU A 44 1.57 4.21 14.51
CA LEU A 44 2.25 3.24 13.65
C LEU A 44 3.64 3.73 13.29
N LYS A 45 3.75 4.99 12.91
CA LYS A 45 5.01 5.61 12.54
C LYS A 45 5.99 5.70 13.71
N SER A 46 5.50 6.05 14.91
CA SER A 46 6.35 6.18 16.09
C SER A 46 6.74 4.83 16.70
N GLU A 47 5.87 3.85 16.69
CA GLU A 47 6.11 2.55 17.30
C GLU A 47 6.75 1.54 16.37
N GLN A 48 6.37 1.56 15.10
CA GLN A 48 6.83 0.59 14.10
C GLN A 48 7.80 1.19 13.08
N ASN A 49 8.08 2.48 13.20
CA ASN A 49 8.94 3.23 12.26
C ASN A 49 8.47 3.06 10.81
N SER A 50 7.17 3.02 10.61
CA SER A 50 6.57 2.83 9.29
C SER A 50 5.31 3.67 9.15
N SER A 51 5.13 4.32 8.00
CA SER A 51 3.92 5.09 7.72
C SER A 51 2.74 4.19 7.36
N GLY A 52 3.04 3.01 6.84
CA GLY A 52 2.02 2.03 6.48
C GLY A 52 2.62 0.65 6.36
N MET A 53 1.76 -0.35 6.28
CA MET A 53 2.17 -1.73 6.07
C MET A 53 1.04 -2.54 5.46
N VAL A 54 1.40 -3.61 4.76
CA VAL A 54 0.46 -4.58 4.22
C VAL A 54 0.91 -5.96 4.65
N TYR A 55 -0.03 -6.77 5.11
CA TYR A 55 0.25 -8.16 5.48
C TYR A 55 -0.96 -9.03 5.19
N GLN A 56 -0.74 -10.33 5.13
CA GLN A 56 -1.81 -11.28 4.89
C GLN A 56 -2.57 -11.54 6.19
N GLY A 57 -3.89 -11.45 6.11
CA GLY A 57 -4.79 -11.88 7.15
C GLY A 57 -5.28 -13.29 6.86
N GLU A 58 -6.51 -13.57 7.25
CA GLU A 58 -7.13 -14.86 6.98
C GLU A 58 -7.61 -14.93 5.53
N GLU A 59 -7.66 -16.15 5.00
CA GLU A 59 -8.25 -16.51 3.69
C GLU A 59 -8.34 -15.40 2.64
N ASN A 60 -7.37 -15.29 1.78
CA ASN A 60 -7.39 -14.32 0.67
C ASN A 60 -7.70 -12.89 1.11
N THR A 61 -7.33 -12.54 2.36
CA THR A 61 -7.53 -11.19 2.87
C THR A 61 -6.18 -10.53 3.13
N LEU A 62 -6.03 -9.31 2.62
CA LEU A 62 -4.89 -8.46 2.89
C LEU A 62 -5.32 -7.35 3.83
N VAL A 63 -4.44 -6.99 4.76
CA VAL A 63 -4.66 -5.90 5.69
C VAL A 63 -3.65 -4.81 5.39
N MET A 64 -4.16 -3.60 5.17
CA MET A 64 -3.34 -2.40 5.01
C MET A 64 -3.55 -1.51 6.23
N GLU A 65 -2.48 -1.22 6.95
CA GLU A 65 -2.52 -0.26 8.04
C GLU A 65 -1.87 1.03 7.60
N LEU A 66 -2.51 2.14 7.90
CA LEU A 66 -2.01 3.48 7.59
C LEU A 66 -1.92 4.26 8.89
N ASP A 67 -0.81 4.96 9.10
CA ASP A 67 -0.67 5.78 10.29
C ASP A 67 -1.75 6.86 10.30
N SER A 68 -2.44 7.01 11.42
CA SER A 68 -3.55 7.95 11.54
C SER A 68 -3.13 9.42 11.44
N SER A 69 -1.85 9.72 11.60
CA SER A 69 -1.33 11.09 11.49
C SER A 69 -1.06 11.52 10.05
N LEU A 70 -1.09 10.58 9.09
CA LEU A 70 -0.81 10.91 7.69
C LEU A 70 -1.94 11.75 7.08
N ASP A 71 -1.55 12.73 6.29
CA ASP A 71 -2.48 13.53 5.50
C ASP A 71 -1.83 13.98 4.19
N GLY A 72 -2.62 14.61 3.32
CA GLY A 72 -2.14 15.19 2.07
C GLY A 72 -1.26 14.26 1.25
N ASP A 73 -0.12 14.79 0.79
CA ASP A 73 0.81 14.05 -0.06
C ASP A 73 1.41 12.83 0.66
N GLY A 74 1.66 12.96 1.96
CA GLY A 74 2.19 11.82 2.73
C GLY A 74 1.23 10.63 2.74
N LEU A 75 -0.06 10.90 2.85
CA LEU A 75 -1.08 9.86 2.80
C LEU A 75 -1.16 9.23 1.41
N ILE A 76 -1.16 10.05 0.37
CA ILE A 76 -1.21 9.57 -1.02
C ILE A 76 0.01 8.68 -1.32
N ASP A 77 1.20 9.15 -0.98
CA ASP A 77 2.44 8.41 -1.26
C ASP A 77 2.45 7.08 -0.50
N THR A 78 2.01 7.08 0.75
CA THR A 78 1.96 5.86 1.55
C THR A 78 0.96 4.86 0.97
N ILE A 79 -0.25 5.32 0.61
CA ILE A 79 -1.25 4.43 0.00
C ILE A 79 -0.70 3.85 -1.30
N SER A 80 -0.05 4.66 -2.15
CA SER A 80 0.49 4.16 -3.41
C SER A 80 1.57 3.10 -3.17
N HIS A 81 2.46 3.31 -2.20
CA HIS A 81 3.49 2.33 -1.85
C HIS A 81 2.87 1.01 -1.39
N GLU A 82 1.90 1.10 -0.46
CA GLU A 82 1.26 -0.11 0.08
C GLU A 82 0.40 -0.82 -0.96
N MET A 83 -0.23 -0.09 -1.87
CA MET A 83 -0.99 -0.72 -2.95
C MET A 83 -0.10 -1.50 -3.92
N ILE A 84 1.15 -1.10 -4.09
CA ILE A 84 2.09 -1.89 -4.88
C ILE A 84 2.37 -3.23 -4.17
N HIS A 85 2.52 -3.22 -2.85
CA HIS A 85 2.65 -4.47 -2.09
C HIS A 85 1.40 -5.34 -2.22
N VAL A 86 0.21 -4.73 -2.21
CA VAL A 86 -1.04 -5.47 -2.46
C VAL A 86 -0.96 -6.19 -3.80
N LYS A 87 -0.52 -5.51 -4.85
CA LYS A 87 -0.37 -6.12 -6.16
C LYS A 87 0.65 -7.26 -6.14
N GLN A 88 1.79 -7.06 -5.50
CA GLN A 88 2.83 -8.09 -5.42
C GLN A 88 2.29 -9.38 -4.81
N ILE A 89 1.53 -9.27 -3.73
CA ILE A 89 0.95 -10.43 -3.05
C ILE A 89 -0.19 -11.03 -3.88
N ALA A 90 -1.10 -10.19 -4.36
CA ALA A 90 -2.28 -10.66 -5.08
C ALA A 90 -1.92 -11.37 -6.38
N THR A 91 -0.81 -10.99 -7.01
CA THR A 91 -0.35 -11.62 -8.27
C THR A 91 0.66 -12.73 -8.05
N GLY A 92 1.03 -13.01 -6.81
CA GLY A 92 1.96 -14.08 -6.49
C GLY A 92 3.44 -13.75 -6.69
N LEU A 93 3.77 -12.48 -6.99
CA LEU A 93 5.17 -12.08 -7.08
C LEU A 93 5.87 -12.19 -5.73
N LEU A 94 5.17 -11.79 -4.68
CA LEU A 94 5.64 -11.89 -3.29
C LEU A 94 4.79 -12.93 -2.58
N GLN A 95 5.43 -13.96 -2.05
CA GLN A 95 4.74 -15.03 -1.35
C GLN A 95 5.40 -15.33 -0.01
N GLU A 96 4.56 -15.57 0.99
CA GLU A 96 4.97 -16.06 2.30
C GLU A 96 4.48 -17.49 2.40
N LYS A 97 5.39 -18.45 2.54
CA LYS A 97 5.05 -19.87 2.67
C LYS A 97 5.88 -20.50 3.77
N LYS A 98 5.20 -21.05 4.78
CA LYS A 98 5.87 -21.76 5.90
C LYS A 98 6.98 -20.92 6.55
N GLY A 99 6.70 -19.64 6.77
CA GLY A 99 7.65 -18.73 7.40
C GLY A 99 8.79 -18.25 6.51
N LYS A 100 8.74 -18.58 5.23
CA LYS A 100 9.76 -18.17 4.27
C LYS A 100 9.19 -17.22 3.23
N THR A 101 10.02 -16.31 2.75
CA THR A 101 9.63 -15.29 1.77
C THR A 101 10.19 -15.63 0.40
N TYR A 102 9.33 -15.56 -0.61
CA TYR A 102 9.71 -15.81 -2.00
C TYR A 102 9.39 -14.59 -2.86
N TRP A 103 10.32 -14.24 -3.73
CA TRP A 103 10.13 -13.18 -4.72
C TRP A 103 10.34 -13.76 -6.10
N ARG A 104 9.30 -13.70 -6.94
CA ARG A 104 9.29 -14.30 -8.29
C ARG A 104 9.69 -15.77 -8.25
N GLY A 105 9.22 -16.47 -7.24
CA GLY A 105 9.49 -17.88 -7.04
C GLY A 105 10.83 -18.23 -6.40
N LYS A 106 11.66 -17.23 -6.12
CA LYS A 106 12.99 -17.46 -5.51
C LYS A 106 12.97 -17.13 -4.03
N LEU A 107 13.56 -18.02 -3.23
CA LEU A 107 13.69 -17.83 -1.80
C LEU A 107 14.57 -16.60 -1.49
N VAL A 108 14.08 -15.71 -0.63
CA VAL A 108 14.84 -14.57 -0.13
C VAL A 108 14.89 -14.67 1.39
N ASP A 109 16.10 -14.69 1.94
CA ASP A 109 16.28 -14.70 3.39
C ASP A 109 16.25 -13.26 3.90
N ARG A 110 15.14 -12.88 4.55
CA ARG A 110 14.97 -11.51 5.05
C ARG A 110 16.03 -11.10 6.06
N LYS A 111 16.60 -12.07 6.78
CA LYS A 111 17.63 -11.77 7.79
C LYS A 111 18.95 -11.36 7.16
N LYS A 112 19.21 -11.79 5.93
CA LYS A 112 20.46 -11.49 5.23
C LYS A 112 20.37 -10.29 4.31
N VAL A 113 19.17 -9.79 4.05
CA VAL A 113 18.94 -8.70 3.10
C VAL A 113 18.43 -7.48 3.85
N LYS A 114 19.14 -6.36 3.73
CA LYS A 114 18.71 -5.10 4.35
C LYS A 114 17.40 -4.65 3.74
N TYR A 115 16.60 -3.90 4.51
CA TYR A 115 15.30 -3.40 4.05
C TYR A 115 15.35 -2.82 2.64
N TRP A 116 16.29 -1.90 2.39
CA TRP A 116 16.40 -1.21 1.10
C TRP A 116 16.80 -2.11 -0.06
N ASP A 117 17.39 -3.27 0.24
CA ASP A 117 17.83 -4.22 -0.77
C ASP A 117 16.82 -5.33 -1.01
N GLN A 118 15.73 -5.38 -0.24
CA GLN A 118 14.67 -6.34 -0.47
C GLN A 118 13.98 -6.04 -1.81
N PRO A 119 13.87 -7.03 -2.70
CA PRO A 119 13.39 -6.76 -4.06
C PRO A 119 11.96 -6.23 -4.12
N TRP A 120 11.10 -6.63 -3.20
CA TRP A 120 9.74 -6.11 -3.16
C TRP A 120 9.71 -4.64 -2.72
N GLU A 121 10.64 -4.20 -1.88
CA GLU A 121 10.76 -2.80 -1.50
C GLU A 121 11.34 -1.95 -2.63
N LYS A 122 12.37 -2.45 -3.30
CA LYS A 122 12.90 -1.76 -4.48
C LYS A 122 11.83 -1.56 -5.54
N ASN A 123 11.04 -2.60 -5.80
CA ASN A 123 9.95 -2.54 -6.76
C ASN A 123 8.90 -1.50 -6.34
N ALA A 124 8.54 -1.46 -5.06
CA ALA A 124 7.58 -0.51 -4.56
C ALA A 124 8.09 0.93 -4.68
N TRP A 125 9.33 1.18 -4.27
CA TRP A 125 9.91 2.51 -4.35
C TRP A 125 10.07 3.00 -5.79
N MET A 126 10.41 2.12 -6.72
CA MET A 126 10.53 2.46 -8.12
C MET A 126 9.21 2.84 -8.77
N ASN A 127 8.11 2.25 -8.33
CA ASN A 127 6.80 2.43 -8.97
C ASN A 127 5.86 3.36 -8.21
N GLN A 128 6.22 3.74 -7.00
CA GLN A 128 5.37 4.55 -6.13
C GLN A 128 5.00 5.89 -6.75
N ALA A 129 5.97 6.63 -7.24
CA ALA A 129 5.74 7.96 -7.79
C ALA A 129 4.85 7.90 -9.04
N ILE A 130 5.06 6.89 -9.87
CA ILE A 130 4.25 6.70 -11.08
C ILE A 130 2.79 6.50 -10.70
N LEU A 131 2.54 5.65 -9.71
CA LEU A 131 1.19 5.37 -9.24
C LEU A 131 0.58 6.61 -8.57
N ALA A 132 1.33 7.27 -7.69
CA ALA A 132 0.86 8.46 -6.97
C ALA A 132 0.47 9.59 -7.93
N ASN A 133 1.17 9.73 -9.06
CA ASN A 133 0.87 10.75 -10.05
C ASN A 133 -0.55 10.63 -10.60
N SER A 134 -1.14 9.46 -10.58
CA SER A 134 -2.53 9.31 -11.03
C SER A 134 -3.51 10.10 -10.15
N ILE A 135 -3.14 10.34 -8.88
CA ILE A 135 -3.90 11.20 -7.97
C ILE A 135 -3.48 12.66 -8.13
N TYR A 136 -2.17 12.92 -8.14
CA TYR A 136 -1.65 14.30 -8.21
C TYR A 136 -2.15 15.04 -9.44
N ARG A 137 -2.32 14.35 -10.55
CA ARG A 137 -2.86 14.94 -11.79
C ARG A 137 -4.28 15.45 -11.62
N LEU A 138 -5.03 14.94 -10.65
CA LEU A 138 -6.38 15.36 -10.36
C LEU A 138 -6.43 16.53 -9.38
N MET A 139 -5.28 16.98 -8.86
CA MET A 139 -5.16 18.03 -7.85
C MET A 139 -4.26 19.18 -8.31
N PRO A 140 -4.40 19.73 -9.52
CA PRO A 140 -3.39 20.62 -10.07
C PRO A 140 -3.29 21.97 -9.36
N ILE A 141 -4.40 22.51 -8.87
CA ILE A 141 -4.46 23.89 -8.36
C ILE A 141 -3.71 24.04 -7.06
N LYS A 142 -3.91 23.10 -6.12
CA LYS A 142 -3.26 23.16 -4.80
C LYS A 142 -1.74 23.05 -4.90
N ARG A 143 -1.26 22.26 -5.83
CA ARG A 143 0.17 22.06 -5.99
C ARG A 143 0.89 23.30 -6.50
N LYS A 144 0.22 24.07 -7.35
CA LYS A 144 0.79 25.32 -7.88
C LYS A 144 0.95 26.41 -6.84
N LYS A 145 0.15 26.37 -5.76
CA LYS A 145 0.20 27.36 -4.69
C LYS A 145 1.27 27.09 -3.66
N SER A 146 1.89 25.95 -3.69
CA SER A 146 2.89 25.55 -2.69
C SER A 146 4.31 26.04 -3.00
N LYS A 147 4.44 27.00 -3.86
CA LYS A 147 5.75 27.59 -4.20
C LYS A 147 6.28 28.47 -3.08
#